data_ae625c1c76d7d07993f7b5a44fc40107
#
_entry.id   ae625c1c76d7d07993f7b5a44fc40107
#
_cell.length_a   1.000
_cell.length_b   1.000
_cell.length_c   1.000
_cell.angle_alpha   90.00
_cell.angle_beta   90.00
_cell.angle_gamma   90.00
#
_symmetry.space_group_name_H-M   'P 1'
#
loop_
_entity.id
_entity.type
_entity.pdbx_description
1 polymer ?
#
loop_
_entity_poly.entity_id
_entity_poly.type
_entity_poly.pdbx_seq_one_letter_code
_entity_poly.pdbx_strand_id
1 'polypeptide(L)'
;RAGLLTGRYPWQLEEAGTHASLFPRKFTVYPDLLEQHGYFVGLTGKGAGPCNYKDAGWPHNPAGPSFDRHKVARPLPGINANDYARNFEDFLDARPKDKPFCFWYGGTEPHRTYEKGSGLKSGKRIEDVVVPPFLPDSPEVRSDILDYYREIEYFDSHLARMLELLEKRGELENTVVVVTSDNGMSFPGAKATMYDYGIHVPLAIMWKAECPGGRVSDDLVSFADFAPTFLEAAGIPAPAQMVGRSLVSLLRSGKSGVVEPQRARVFSGRERHSHARYDNLGYPARAMREGRYLYVWNMKPDRWPAGDPELYADIDNGPTKRWMVEHRNDPAVAPLFQHAFGKRPAEQLFDVIADPGCLRNLAGVPAFDKIRRTMRSTLEQALTRHGDPRLVGKGDIWESYPRFSPMRPELGGFAQEGKVNPKYLK
;
A
#
# COMPACT_ATOMS: atom_id res chain seq x y z
N ARG A 1 2.99 -3.32 -3.50
CA ARG A 1 4.40 -3.36 -3.95
C ARG A 1 4.54 -3.95 -5.34
N ALA A 2 3.86 -5.08 -5.66
CA ALA A 2 3.92 -5.68 -6.99
C ALA A 2 3.53 -4.68 -8.10
N GLY A 3 2.46 -3.91 -7.91
CA GLY A 3 2.04 -2.88 -8.87
C GLY A 3 3.11 -1.79 -9.10
N LEU A 4 3.77 -1.34 -8.04
CA LEU A 4 4.87 -0.37 -8.13
C LEU A 4 6.07 -0.94 -8.90
N LEU A 5 6.47 -2.18 -8.59
CA LEU A 5 7.61 -2.84 -9.23
C LEU A 5 7.39 -3.09 -10.74
N THR A 6 6.15 -3.37 -11.15
CA THR A 6 5.82 -3.80 -12.52
C THR A 6 5.17 -2.71 -13.38
N GLY A 7 4.78 -1.59 -12.81
CA GLY A 7 4.00 -0.57 -13.52
C GLY A 7 2.60 -1.03 -13.95
N ARG A 8 2.01 -2.01 -13.24
CA ARG A 8 0.72 -2.63 -13.57
C ARG A 8 -0.28 -2.55 -12.43
N TYR A 9 -1.56 -2.64 -12.76
CA TYR A 9 -2.60 -2.77 -11.73
C TYR A 9 -2.60 -4.16 -11.08
N PRO A 10 -3.04 -4.29 -9.81
CA PRO A 10 -3.04 -5.57 -9.10
C PRO A 10 -3.76 -6.70 -9.84
N TRP A 11 -4.87 -6.41 -10.52
CA TRP A 11 -5.65 -7.41 -11.28
C TRP A 11 -4.97 -7.91 -12.56
N GLN A 12 -3.84 -7.32 -12.97
CA GLN A 12 -3.03 -7.77 -14.10
C GLN A 12 -1.86 -8.66 -13.67
N LEU A 13 -1.75 -8.97 -12.38
CA LEU A 13 -0.55 -9.57 -11.78
C LEU A 13 -0.77 -11.00 -11.27
N GLU A 14 -1.90 -11.61 -11.59
CA GLU A 14 -2.23 -12.98 -11.14
C GLU A 14 -2.01 -13.12 -9.61
N GLU A 15 -1.30 -14.18 -9.16
CA GLU A 15 -1.02 -14.40 -7.74
C GLU A 15 -0.34 -13.20 -7.07
N ALA A 16 0.53 -12.47 -7.78
CA ALA A 16 1.20 -11.28 -7.23
C ALA A 16 0.25 -10.12 -6.91
N GLY A 17 -1.00 -10.19 -7.38
CA GLY A 17 -2.10 -9.28 -7.00
C GLY A 17 -2.73 -9.62 -5.65
N THR A 18 -2.32 -10.72 -4.98
CA THR A 18 -2.80 -11.14 -3.66
C THR A 18 -1.68 -11.19 -2.63
N HIS A 19 -2.05 -11.14 -1.34
CA HIS A 19 -1.08 -11.16 -0.26
C HIS A 19 -0.53 -12.58 0.00
N ALA A 20 0.78 -12.69 0.19
CA ALA A 20 1.49 -13.92 0.50
C ALA A 20 1.28 -15.05 -0.53
N SER A 21 1.20 -14.70 -1.81
CA SER A 21 1.16 -15.65 -2.94
C SER A 21 2.46 -15.58 -3.74
N LEU A 22 2.58 -16.34 -4.82
CA LEU A 22 3.74 -16.28 -5.70
C LEU A 22 3.89 -14.90 -6.33
N PHE A 23 5.13 -14.58 -6.70
CA PHE A 23 5.41 -13.46 -7.61
C PHE A 23 5.94 -14.06 -8.93
N PRO A 24 5.08 -14.33 -9.93
CA PRO A 24 5.50 -15.01 -11.14
C PRO A 24 6.66 -14.32 -11.87
N ARG A 25 7.70 -15.07 -12.21
CA ARG A 25 8.95 -14.55 -12.82
C ARG A 25 8.73 -13.91 -14.20
N LYS A 26 7.61 -14.21 -14.86
CA LYS A 26 7.23 -13.62 -16.16
C LYS A 26 6.93 -12.11 -16.09
N PHE A 27 6.66 -11.57 -14.91
CA PHE A 27 6.41 -10.14 -14.75
C PHE A 27 7.73 -9.37 -14.67
N THR A 28 7.96 -8.55 -15.68
CA THR A 28 9.10 -7.63 -15.69
C THR A 28 8.98 -6.59 -14.59
N VAL A 29 10.05 -6.39 -13.83
CA VAL A 29 10.13 -5.36 -12.79
C VAL A 29 11.16 -4.31 -13.18
N TYR A 30 10.94 -3.05 -12.77
CA TYR A 30 11.85 -1.96 -13.14
C TYR A 30 13.28 -2.12 -12.59
N PRO A 31 13.52 -2.73 -11.39
CA PRO A 31 14.90 -2.93 -10.93
C PRO A 31 15.72 -3.83 -11.84
N ASP A 32 15.13 -4.93 -12.37
CA ASP A 32 15.82 -5.80 -13.35
C ASP A 32 16.19 -5.02 -14.63
N LEU A 33 15.30 -4.14 -15.10
CA LEU A 33 15.57 -3.32 -16.28
C LEU A 33 16.67 -2.30 -16.03
N LEU A 34 16.69 -1.67 -14.86
CA LEU A 34 17.77 -0.79 -14.46
C LEU A 34 19.11 -1.52 -14.38
N GLU A 35 19.14 -2.73 -13.78
CA GLU A 35 20.35 -3.56 -13.68
C GLU A 35 20.88 -3.94 -15.07
N GLN A 36 19.99 -4.33 -16.00
CA GLN A 36 20.36 -4.62 -17.40
C GLN A 36 20.98 -3.40 -18.14
N HIS A 37 20.63 -2.18 -17.68
CA HIS A 37 21.20 -0.93 -18.21
C HIS A 37 22.33 -0.36 -17.35
N GLY A 38 22.97 -1.19 -16.57
CA GLY A 38 24.20 -0.86 -15.86
C GLY A 38 24.04 -0.26 -14.47
N TYR A 39 22.83 -0.13 -13.95
CA TYR A 39 22.61 0.31 -12.56
C TYR A 39 23.05 -0.76 -11.56
N PHE A 40 23.56 -0.33 -10.43
CA PHE A 40 23.75 -1.19 -9.26
C PHE A 40 22.44 -1.16 -8.43
N VAL A 41 21.85 -2.33 -8.20
CA VAL A 41 20.53 -2.45 -7.58
C VAL A 41 20.62 -3.14 -6.24
N GLY A 42 19.84 -2.69 -5.26
CA GLY A 42 19.79 -3.34 -3.94
C GLY A 42 18.61 -2.88 -3.12
N LEU A 43 18.41 -3.58 -2.00
CA LEU A 43 17.38 -3.24 -1.02
C LEU A 43 17.84 -3.45 0.41
N THR A 44 17.18 -2.81 1.36
CA THR A 44 17.19 -3.21 2.77
C THR A 44 15.78 -3.37 3.31
N GLY A 45 15.57 -4.39 4.15
CA GLY A 45 14.29 -4.69 4.78
C GLY A 45 13.30 -5.38 3.84
N LYS A 46 12.12 -4.82 3.72
CA LYS A 46 10.93 -5.44 3.15
C LYS A 46 10.76 -5.12 1.66
N GLY A 47 11.40 -5.79 0.77
CA GLY A 47 11.24 -5.56 -0.68
C GLY A 47 9.85 -5.89 -1.21
N ALA A 48 9.73 -6.82 -2.16
CA ALA A 48 8.45 -7.29 -2.72
C ALA A 48 7.56 -8.07 -1.72
N GLY A 49 8.12 -8.49 -0.57
CA GLY A 49 7.39 -9.29 0.43
C GLY A 49 6.05 -8.68 0.88
N PRO A 50 5.13 -9.53 1.36
CA PRO A 50 5.30 -10.94 1.70
C PRO A 50 4.97 -11.92 0.55
N CYS A 51 5.40 -11.66 -0.67
CA CYS A 51 5.27 -12.63 -1.76
C CYS A 51 6.32 -13.75 -1.66
N ASN A 52 5.98 -14.91 -2.19
CA ASN A 52 6.94 -16.01 -2.37
C ASN A 52 7.58 -15.88 -3.76
N TYR A 53 8.68 -15.19 -3.82
CA TYR A 53 9.46 -15.01 -5.06
C TYR A 53 10.42 -16.18 -5.30
N LYS A 54 10.86 -16.89 -4.25
CA LYS A 54 11.84 -17.99 -4.36
C LYS A 54 11.27 -19.16 -5.14
N ASP A 55 10.09 -19.65 -4.76
CA ASP A 55 9.42 -20.75 -5.47
C ASP A 55 8.94 -20.36 -6.86
N ALA A 56 8.85 -19.04 -7.14
CA ALA A 56 8.59 -18.50 -8.48
C ALA A 56 9.86 -18.39 -9.35
N GLY A 57 11.01 -18.85 -8.87
CA GLY A 57 12.26 -18.90 -9.64
C GLY A 57 13.04 -17.59 -9.75
N TRP A 58 12.81 -16.64 -8.82
CA TRP A 58 13.62 -15.43 -8.77
C TRP A 58 14.98 -15.70 -8.11
N PRO A 59 16.08 -15.16 -8.65
CA PRO A 59 17.42 -15.33 -8.06
C PRO A 59 17.57 -14.55 -6.74
N HIS A 60 16.85 -13.45 -6.60
CA HIS A 60 16.77 -12.60 -5.42
C HIS A 60 15.38 -11.94 -5.32
N ASN A 61 15.17 -11.11 -4.33
CA ASN A 61 13.93 -10.34 -4.20
C ASN A 61 13.70 -9.48 -5.45
N PRO A 62 12.47 -9.39 -6.01
CA PRO A 62 12.17 -8.57 -7.18
C PRO A 62 12.53 -7.07 -7.07
N ALA A 63 12.73 -6.57 -5.85
CA ALA A 63 13.21 -5.20 -5.61
C ALA A 63 14.73 -5.06 -5.61
N GLY A 64 15.48 -6.18 -5.74
CA GLY A 64 16.94 -6.25 -5.80
C GLY A 64 17.56 -7.20 -4.77
N PRO A 65 18.88 -7.42 -4.80
CA PRO A 65 19.63 -8.12 -3.77
C PRO A 65 19.53 -7.44 -2.40
N SER A 66 19.46 -8.23 -1.32
CA SER A 66 19.32 -7.72 0.06
C SER A 66 20.63 -7.28 0.68
N PHE A 67 20.61 -6.11 1.31
CA PHE A 67 21.64 -5.55 2.19
C PHE A 67 21.05 -5.41 3.59
N ASP A 68 21.13 -6.47 4.40
CA ASP A 68 20.48 -6.56 5.72
C ASP A 68 21.45 -7.08 6.81
N ARG A 69 22.76 -6.91 6.58
CA ARG A 69 23.81 -7.46 7.48
C ARG A 69 23.86 -6.73 8.80
N HIS A 70 23.74 -5.41 8.79
CA HIS A 70 23.86 -4.60 10.00
C HIS A 70 22.56 -4.57 10.80
N LYS A 71 22.73 -4.77 12.10
CA LYS A 71 21.64 -4.76 13.08
C LYS A 71 21.99 -3.80 14.22
N VAL A 72 20.98 -3.21 14.80
CA VAL A 72 21.05 -2.39 16.02
C VAL A 72 20.28 -3.04 17.14
N ALA A 73 20.59 -2.67 18.39
CA ALA A 73 19.70 -2.97 19.51
C ALA A 73 18.34 -2.35 19.22
N ARG A 74 17.27 -3.13 19.36
CA ARG A 74 15.91 -2.60 19.14
C ARG A 74 15.64 -1.49 20.15
N PRO A 75 15.31 -0.28 19.73
CA PRO A 75 15.00 0.81 20.64
C PRO A 75 13.70 0.54 21.43
N LEU A 76 12.76 -0.20 20.83
CA LEU A 76 11.47 -0.59 21.42
C LEU A 76 11.07 -1.99 20.93
N PRO A 77 10.29 -2.75 21.74
CA PRO A 77 9.59 -3.95 21.26
C PRO A 77 8.71 -3.61 20.03
N GLY A 78 8.74 -4.46 19.01
CA GLY A 78 7.99 -4.24 17.75
C GLY A 78 8.86 -3.62 16.65
N ILE A 79 9.77 -2.73 16.95
CA ILE A 79 10.71 -2.15 15.99
C ILE A 79 11.71 -3.20 15.49
N ASN A 80 12.00 -3.16 14.19
CA ASN A 80 12.96 -4.07 13.57
C ASN A 80 14.40 -3.74 14.02
N ALA A 81 15.22 -4.77 14.14
CA ALA A 81 16.63 -4.60 14.47
C ALA A 81 17.52 -4.21 13.26
N ASN A 82 16.96 -4.04 12.06
CA ASN A 82 17.76 -3.62 10.91
C ASN A 82 18.30 -2.19 11.10
N ASP A 83 19.61 -2.01 10.94
CA ASP A 83 20.17 -0.67 10.73
C ASP A 83 20.06 -0.32 9.23
N TYR A 84 18.90 0.11 8.83
CA TYR A 84 18.60 0.39 7.42
C TYR A 84 19.59 1.38 6.79
N ALA A 85 19.96 2.43 7.51
CA ALA A 85 20.90 3.43 7.01
C ALA A 85 22.32 2.88 6.87
N ARG A 86 22.79 2.05 7.83
CA ARG A 86 24.10 1.40 7.73
C ARG A 86 24.13 0.36 6.61
N ASN A 87 23.03 -0.36 6.41
CA ASN A 87 22.90 -1.29 5.28
C ASN A 87 22.89 -0.56 3.93
N PHE A 88 22.33 0.66 3.87
CA PHE A 88 22.43 1.51 2.68
C PHE A 88 23.87 1.99 2.45
N GLU A 89 24.60 2.33 3.50
CA GLU A 89 26.02 2.69 3.40
C GLU A 89 26.83 1.51 2.83
N ASP A 90 26.63 0.28 3.34
CA ASP A 90 27.23 -0.93 2.78
C ASP A 90 26.94 -1.13 1.29
N PHE A 91 25.68 -0.86 0.89
CA PHE A 91 25.30 -0.91 -0.51
C PHE A 91 26.07 0.11 -1.35
N LEU A 92 26.19 1.35 -0.89
CA LEU A 92 26.94 2.40 -1.58
C LEU A 92 28.45 2.07 -1.63
N ASP A 93 29.02 1.47 -0.59
CA ASP A 93 30.43 1.04 -0.54
C ASP A 93 30.73 -0.15 -1.48
N ALA A 94 29.76 -1.05 -1.65
CA ALA A 94 29.85 -2.19 -2.56
C ALA A 94 29.64 -1.80 -4.04
N ARG A 95 29.05 -0.63 -4.30
CA ARG A 95 28.75 -0.15 -5.65
C ARG A 95 30.04 0.20 -6.41
N PRO A 96 30.26 -0.33 -7.63
CA PRO A 96 31.30 0.18 -8.52
C PRO A 96 31.16 1.69 -8.74
N LYS A 97 32.27 2.44 -8.64
CA LYS A 97 32.29 3.91 -8.59
C LYS A 97 31.52 4.59 -9.76
N ASP A 98 31.59 4.01 -10.95
CA ASP A 98 31.04 4.60 -12.15
C ASP A 98 29.61 4.13 -12.46
N LYS A 99 29.00 3.31 -11.60
CA LYS A 99 27.63 2.83 -11.81
C LYS A 99 26.61 3.72 -11.11
N PRO A 100 25.55 4.13 -11.79
CA PRO A 100 24.38 4.68 -11.12
C PRO A 100 23.73 3.60 -10.23
N PHE A 101 22.86 4.00 -9.31
CA PHE A 101 22.24 3.05 -8.40
C PHE A 101 20.73 3.15 -8.34
N CYS A 102 20.10 2.05 -7.92
CA CYS A 102 18.72 1.99 -7.50
C CYS A 102 18.64 1.24 -6.18
N PHE A 103 18.13 1.87 -5.15
CA PHE A 103 18.03 1.28 -3.82
C PHE A 103 16.61 1.37 -3.27
N TRP A 104 16.11 0.25 -2.73
CA TRP A 104 14.82 0.17 -2.09
C TRP A 104 14.97 0.13 -0.57
N TYR A 105 14.58 1.21 0.10
CA TYR A 105 14.41 1.22 1.55
C TYR A 105 13.00 0.72 1.90
N GLY A 106 12.89 -0.53 2.29
CA GLY A 106 11.64 -1.16 2.70
C GLY A 106 11.55 -1.30 4.21
N GLY A 107 11.39 -0.21 4.94
CA GLY A 107 11.20 -0.25 6.39
C GLY A 107 10.04 -1.17 6.78
N THR A 108 10.15 -1.86 7.90
CA THR A 108 9.04 -2.61 8.48
C THR A 108 8.06 -1.65 9.14
N GLU A 109 8.57 -0.61 9.73
CA GLU A 109 7.84 0.45 10.40
C GLU A 109 7.03 1.28 9.38
N PRO A 110 5.83 1.71 9.71
CA PRO A 110 5.08 1.55 10.96
C PRO A 110 4.11 0.35 10.97
N HIS A 111 4.54 -0.86 10.59
CA HIS A 111 3.72 -2.06 10.70
C HIS A 111 3.58 -2.50 12.17
N ARG A 112 2.37 -2.87 12.59
CA ARG A 112 2.17 -3.41 13.96
C ARG A 112 3.03 -4.68 14.20
N THR A 113 3.41 -5.00 15.49
CA THR A 113 2.85 -4.46 16.75
C THR A 113 3.64 -3.26 17.28
N TYR A 114 2.98 -2.35 18.01
CA TYR A 114 3.64 -1.23 18.69
C TYR A 114 3.79 -1.52 20.19
N GLU A 115 4.82 -0.97 20.83
CA GLU A 115 4.91 -0.98 22.29
C GLU A 115 3.87 -0.03 22.87
N LYS A 116 2.91 -0.59 23.63
CA LYS A 116 1.82 0.18 24.24
C LYS A 116 2.35 1.29 25.16
N GLY A 117 1.92 2.52 24.88
CA GLY A 117 2.28 3.71 25.64
C GLY A 117 3.67 4.27 25.31
N SER A 118 4.34 3.77 24.27
CA SER A 118 5.66 4.25 23.85
C SER A 118 5.63 5.72 23.42
N GLY A 119 4.55 6.16 22.78
CA GLY A 119 4.36 7.55 22.40
C GLY A 119 4.31 8.49 23.60
N LEU A 120 3.52 8.16 24.61
CA LEU A 120 3.44 8.94 25.88
C LEU A 120 4.77 8.93 26.63
N LYS A 121 5.43 7.77 26.74
CA LYS A 121 6.76 7.64 27.36
C LYS A 121 7.83 8.50 26.68
N SER A 122 7.66 8.80 25.38
CA SER A 122 8.57 9.68 24.62
C SER A 122 8.29 11.18 24.81
N GLY A 123 7.34 11.55 25.65
CA GLY A 123 6.98 12.94 25.91
C GLY A 123 5.93 13.52 24.95
N LYS A 124 5.33 12.70 24.07
CA LYS A 124 4.20 13.14 23.24
C LYS A 124 2.95 13.32 24.08
N ARG A 125 2.14 14.29 23.69
CA ARG A 125 0.96 14.65 24.46
C ARG A 125 -0.29 14.08 23.81
N ILE A 126 -1.18 13.52 24.62
CA ILE A 126 -2.42 12.91 24.16
C ILE A 126 -3.39 13.93 23.53
N GLU A 127 -3.29 15.21 23.98
CA GLU A 127 -4.11 16.32 23.48
C GLU A 127 -3.75 16.72 22.05
N ASP A 128 -2.50 16.48 21.64
CA ASP A 128 -1.99 16.87 20.31
C ASP A 128 -2.43 15.89 19.21
N VAL A 129 -3.09 14.77 19.57
CA VAL A 129 -3.56 13.79 18.60
C VAL A 129 -4.81 14.30 17.90
N VAL A 130 -4.76 14.37 16.56
CA VAL A 130 -5.94 14.53 15.72
C VAL A 130 -6.48 13.14 15.38
N VAL A 131 -7.58 12.75 16.01
CA VAL A 131 -8.21 11.45 15.77
C VAL A 131 -8.95 11.49 14.44
N PRO A 132 -8.68 10.55 13.50
CA PRO A 132 -9.44 10.45 12.26
C PRO A 132 -10.94 10.26 12.50
N PRO A 133 -11.83 10.84 11.66
CA PRO A 133 -13.27 10.88 11.93
C PRO A 133 -13.96 9.52 11.95
N PHE A 134 -13.33 8.48 11.41
CA PHE A 134 -13.81 7.10 11.42
C PHE A 134 -13.34 6.28 12.63
N LEU A 135 -12.59 6.88 13.54
CA LEU A 135 -12.17 6.27 14.81
C LEU A 135 -12.88 6.95 15.98
N PRO A 136 -13.22 6.20 17.04
CA PRO A 136 -13.73 6.81 18.25
C PRO A 136 -12.64 7.61 18.96
N ASP A 137 -13.02 8.76 19.51
CA ASP A 137 -12.11 9.61 20.26
C ASP A 137 -12.09 9.15 21.73
N SER A 138 -11.09 8.34 22.09
CA SER A 138 -10.86 7.89 23.46
C SER A 138 -9.38 7.95 23.80
N PRO A 139 -9.04 7.94 25.12
CA PRO A 139 -7.64 7.91 25.55
C PRO A 139 -6.85 6.73 24.98
N GLU A 140 -7.48 5.55 24.84
CA GLU A 140 -6.87 4.34 24.28
C GLU A 140 -6.52 4.52 22.79
N VAL A 141 -7.44 5.09 22.02
CA VAL A 141 -7.24 5.34 20.58
C VAL A 141 -6.16 6.39 20.36
N ARG A 142 -6.20 7.49 21.13
CA ARG A 142 -5.18 8.54 21.07
C ARG A 142 -3.79 8.00 21.43
N SER A 143 -3.69 7.18 22.48
CA SER A 143 -2.42 6.56 22.88
C SER A 143 -1.88 5.62 21.79
N ASP A 144 -2.75 4.81 21.16
CA ASP A 144 -2.36 3.90 20.08
C ASP A 144 -1.87 4.68 18.83
N ILE A 145 -2.45 5.86 18.55
CA ILE A 145 -1.99 6.76 17.49
C ILE A 145 -0.61 7.35 17.83
N LEU A 146 -0.35 7.72 19.08
CA LEU A 146 0.97 8.19 19.49
C LEU A 146 2.04 7.09 19.38
N ASP A 147 1.68 5.84 19.68
CA ASP A 147 2.58 4.70 19.50
C ASP A 147 2.90 4.47 18.02
N TYR A 148 1.91 4.62 17.13
CA TYR A 148 2.10 4.61 15.68
C TYR A 148 3.07 5.71 15.20
N TYR A 149 3.00 6.92 15.76
CA TYR A 149 3.92 8.00 15.42
C TYR A 149 5.37 7.68 15.78
N ARG A 150 5.62 6.92 16.86
CA ARG A 150 6.98 6.47 17.23
C ARG A 150 7.62 5.59 16.16
N GLU A 151 6.82 4.74 15.53
CA GLU A 151 7.29 3.87 14.44
C GLU A 151 7.64 4.71 13.19
N ILE A 152 6.83 5.72 12.89
CA ILE A 152 7.10 6.65 11.77
C ILE A 152 8.39 7.44 12.02
N GLU A 153 8.58 7.96 13.24
CA GLU A 153 9.80 8.67 13.60
C GLU A 153 11.06 7.80 13.47
N TYR A 154 10.95 6.51 13.80
CA TYR A 154 12.06 5.59 13.60
C TYR A 154 12.38 5.40 12.12
N PHE A 155 11.38 5.18 11.29
CA PHE A 155 11.55 5.13 9.84
C PHE A 155 12.20 6.41 9.30
N ASP A 156 11.70 7.56 9.71
CA ASP A 156 12.19 8.89 9.27
C ASP A 156 13.64 9.13 9.70
N SER A 157 14.02 8.70 10.90
CA SER A 157 15.40 8.82 11.39
C SER A 157 16.42 8.06 10.53
N HIS A 158 16.05 6.89 10.01
CA HIS A 158 16.90 6.16 9.07
C HIS A 158 16.94 6.84 7.69
N LEU A 159 15.83 7.37 7.22
CA LEU A 159 15.79 8.14 5.98
C LEU A 159 16.70 9.37 6.07
N ALA A 160 16.64 10.14 7.18
CA ALA A 160 17.50 11.29 7.41
C ALA A 160 18.98 10.91 7.30
N ARG A 161 19.41 9.82 7.95
CA ARG A 161 20.78 9.29 7.86
C ARG A 161 21.17 8.90 6.43
N MET A 162 20.25 8.33 5.65
CA MET A 162 20.51 7.97 4.25
C MET A 162 20.70 9.22 3.38
N LEU A 163 19.87 10.26 3.59
CA LEU A 163 20.03 11.54 2.88
C LEU A 163 21.34 12.23 3.21
N GLU A 164 21.77 12.23 4.48
CA GLU A 164 23.09 12.73 4.89
C GLU A 164 24.25 11.96 4.22
N LEU A 165 24.13 10.64 4.07
CA LEU A 165 25.13 9.84 3.36
C LEU A 165 25.24 10.25 1.89
N LEU A 166 24.11 10.44 1.21
CA LEU A 166 24.09 10.91 -0.18
C LEU A 166 24.68 12.33 -0.31
N GLU A 167 24.35 13.23 0.61
CA GLU A 167 24.87 14.58 0.60
C GLU A 167 26.40 14.60 0.81
N LYS A 168 26.92 13.87 1.81
CA LYS A 168 28.37 13.72 2.07
C LYS A 168 29.13 13.11 0.89
N ARG A 169 28.48 12.30 0.07
CA ARG A 169 29.05 11.70 -1.15
C ARG A 169 28.89 12.57 -2.39
N GLY A 170 28.18 13.69 -2.30
CA GLY A 170 27.87 14.57 -3.43
C GLY A 170 26.87 13.99 -4.44
N GLU A 171 26.09 13.01 -4.02
CA GLU A 171 25.18 12.27 -4.91
C GLU A 171 23.71 12.69 -4.76
N LEU A 172 23.36 13.45 -3.71
CA LEU A 172 21.96 13.82 -3.42
C LEU A 172 21.33 14.68 -4.52
N GLU A 173 22.12 15.53 -5.16
CA GLU A 173 21.63 16.41 -6.26
C GLU A 173 21.09 15.59 -7.44
N ASN A 174 21.77 14.50 -7.82
CA ASN A 174 21.41 13.66 -8.95
C ASN A 174 20.69 12.37 -8.53
N THR A 175 20.01 12.37 -7.39
CA THR A 175 19.24 11.23 -6.89
C THR A 175 17.76 11.57 -6.84
N VAL A 176 16.93 10.73 -7.46
CA VAL A 176 15.47 10.75 -7.27
C VAL A 176 15.17 10.04 -5.95
N VAL A 177 14.67 10.77 -4.97
CA VAL A 177 14.22 10.23 -3.68
C VAL A 177 12.71 10.22 -3.65
N VAL A 178 12.11 9.05 -3.43
CA VAL A 178 10.66 8.87 -3.27
C VAL A 178 10.35 8.32 -1.89
N VAL A 179 9.50 9.01 -1.16
CA VAL A 179 9.02 8.57 0.16
C VAL A 179 7.52 8.37 0.09
N THR A 180 7.07 7.17 0.40
CA THR A 180 5.65 6.79 0.38
C THR A 180 5.38 5.62 1.32
N SER A 181 4.12 5.23 1.46
CA SER A 181 3.67 4.04 2.19
C SER A 181 2.99 3.05 1.24
N ASP A 182 2.98 1.76 1.55
CA ASP A 182 2.35 0.74 0.71
C ASP A 182 0.83 0.61 0.93
N ASN A 183 0.31 1.15 2.03
CA ASN A 183 -1.12 1.24 2.36
C ASN A 183 -1.33 2.30 3.45
N GLY A 184 -2.58 2.63 3.71
CA GLY A 184 -2.95 3.53 4.80
C GLY A 184 -2.63 2.98 6.20
N MET A 185 -2.82 3.82 7.20
CA MET A 185 -2.51 3.50 8.61
C MET A 185 -3.16 2.19 9.07
N SER A 186 -2.46 1.42 9.96
CA SER A 186 -2.90 0.10 10.42
C SER A 186 -3.95 0.19 11.54
N PHE A 187 -5.07 0.84 11.22
CA PHE A 187 -6.21 1.06 12.09
C PHE A 187 -7.51 0.60 11.43
N PRO A 188 -8.56 0.25 12.22
CA PRO A 188 -9.89 -0.05 11.68
C PRO A 188 -10.41 1.08 10.78
N GLY A 189 -11.01 0.74 9.64
CA GLY A 189 -11.53 1.75 8.69
C GLY A 189 -10.49 2.33 7.72
N ALA A 190 -9.20 2.06 7.90
CA ALA A 190 -8.12 2.50 7.00
C ALA A 190 -7.49 1.31 6.27
N LYS A 191 -6.44 0.68 6.81
CA LYS A 191 -5.75 -0.44 6.17
C LYS A 191 -6.73 -1.55 5.74
N ALA A 192 -6.44 -2.16 4.59
CA ALA A 192 -7.27 -3.18 3.98
C ALA A 192 -8.70 -2.71 3.59
N THR A 193 -8.88 -1.41 3.34
CA THR A 193 -10.10 -0.84 2.77
C THR A 193 -9.82 -0.15 1.44
N MET A 194 -10.90 0.19 0.71
CA MET A 194 -10.84 1.07 -0.46
C MET A 194 -11.27 2.51 -0.11
N TYR A 195 -11.36 2.85 1.17
CA TYR A 195 -11.66 4.21 1.64
C TYR A 195 -10.43 5.11 1.50
N ASP A 196 -10.63 6.41 1.50
CA ASP A 196 -9.55 7.38 1.25
C ASP A 196 -8.35 7.15 2.17
N TYR A 197 -8.54 7.01 3.48
CA TYR A 197 -7.45 6.70 4.43
C TYR A 197 -6.79 5.32 4.24
N GLY A 198 -7.37 4.44 3.43
CA GLY A 198 -6.78 3.14 3.09
C GLY A 198 -5.90 3.16 1.84
N ILE A 199 -6.20 4.05 0.89
CA ILE A 199 -5.58 4.08 -0.45
C ILE A 199 -4.89 5.40 -0.80
N HIS A 200 -5.21 6.50 -0.14
CA HIS A 200 -4.56 7.80 -0.28
C HIS A 200 -3.38 7.87 0.70
N VAL A 201 -2.23 7.42 0.25
CA VAL A 201 -1.01 7.36 1.06
C VAL A 201 -0.14 8.60 0.87
N PRO A 202 0.72 8.96 1.85
CA PRO A 202 1.65 10.06 1.68
C PRO A 202 2.59 9.81 0.51
N LEU A 203 2.93 10.88 -0.22
CA LEU A 203 3.90 10.85 -1.30
C LEU A 203 4.71 12.14 -1.31
N ALA A 204 6.02 11.99 -1.15
CA ALA A 204 6.98 13.06 -1.37
C ALA A 204 8.05 12.61 -2.36
N ILE A 205 8.38 13.48 -3.33
CA ILE A 205 9.41 13.20 -4.34
C ILE A 205 10.39 14.38 -4.37
N MET A 206 11.67 14.09 -4.27
CA MET A 206 12.75 15.04 -4.43
C MET A 206 13.68 14.62 -5.55
N TRP A 207 14.02 15.56 -6.42
CA TRP A 207 15.05 15.41 -7.45
C TRP A 207 15.68 16.77 -7.68
N LYS A 208 16.67 17.13 -6.88
CA LYS A 208 17.18 18.50 -6.77
C LYS A 208 17.68 19.06 -8.10
N ALA A 209 18.39 18.25 -8.90
CA ALA A 209 18.93 18.71 -10.20
C ALA A 209 17.85 19.02 -11.26
N GLU A 210 16.67 18.43 -11.16
CA GLU A 210 15.67 18.46 -12.24
C GLU A 210 14.32 19.07 -11.82
N CYS A 211 14.02 19.10 -10.52
CA CYS A 211 12.70 19.44 -10.04
C CYS A 211 12.73 20.58 -9.02
N PRO A 212 12.04 21.71 -9.28
CA PRO A 212 11.85 22.75 -8.28
C PRO A 212 11.13 22.19 -7.04
N GLY A 213 11.71 22.43 -5.87
CA GLY A 213 11.13 22.03 -4.58
C GLY A 213 10.02 22.96 -4.08
N GLY A 214 9.47 22.66 -2.89
CA GLY A 214 8.56 23.54 -2.15
C GLY A 214 7.16 23.66 -2.75
N ARG A 215 6.69 22.70 -3.52
CA ARG A 215 5.37 22.73 -4.18
C ARG A 215 4.52 21.51 -3.86
N VAL A 216 3.22 21.65 -4.04
CA VAL A 216 2.23 20.57 -3.89
C VAL A 216 1.48 20.39 -5.21
N SER A 217 1.39 19.16 -5.70
CA SER A 217 0.58 18.78 -6.84
C SER A 217 -0.68 18.08 -6.37
N ASP A 218 -1.82 18.45 -6.96
CA ASP A 218 -3.13 17.82 -6.74
C ASP A 218 -3.46 16.75 -7.80
N ASP A 219 -2.51 16.47 -8.71
CA ASP A 219 -2.66 15.42 -9.71
C ASP A 219 -2.72 14.03 -9.05
N LEU A 220 -3.62 13.19 -9.52
CA LEU A 220 -3.77 11.84 -9.00
C LEU A 220 -2.65 10.94 -9.51
N VAL A 221 -1.94 10.29 -8.57
CA VAL A 221 -0.81 9.40 -8.83
C VAL A 221 -1.17 7.97 -8.43
N SER A 222 -0.87 7.03 -9.32
CA SER A 222 -0.99 5.59 -9.06
C SER A 222 0.39 4.98 -8.79
N PHE A 223 0.46 3.92 -7.99
CA PHE A 223 1.71 3.15 -7.85
C PHE A 223 2.19 2.52 -9.16
N ALA A 224 1.31 2.31 -10.12
CA ALA A 224 1.71 1.88 -11.45
C ALA A 224 2.57 2.94 -12.20
N ASP A 225 2.51 4.20 -11.78
CA ASP A 225 3.25 5.30 -12.41
C ASP A 225 4.74 5.31 -12.04
N PHE A 226 5.15 4.66 -10.95
CA PHE A 226 6.54 4.72 -10.48
C PHE A 226 7.52 3.98 -11.39
N ALA A 227 7.20 2.75 -11.83
CA ALA A 227 8.10 2.00 -12.70
C ALA A 227 8.44 2.76 -14.00
N PRO A 228 7.46 3.27 -14.79
CA PRO A 228 7.78 4.08 -15.96
C PRO A 228 8.48 5.40 -15.61
N THR A 229 8.24 5.98 -14.42
CA THR A 229 8.93 7.19 -13.97
C THR A 229 10.43 6.94 -13.75
N PHE A 230 10.77 5.86 -13.04
CA PHE A 230 12.17 5.53 -12.77
C PHE A 230 12.92 5.15 -14.04
N LEU A 231 12.27 4.45 -14.95
CA LEU A 231 12.86 4.12 -16.26
C LEU A 231 13.09 5.37 -17.11
N GLU A 232 12.11 6.28 -17.19
CA GLU A 232 12.27 7.53 -17.93
C GLU A 232 13.36 8.42 -17.32
N ALA A 233 13.42 8.53 -16.00
CA ALA A 233 14.49 9.26 -15.31
C ALA A 233 15.88 8.68 -15.61
N ALA A 234 15.96 7.38 -15.86
CA ALA A 234 17.18 6.67 -16.28
C ALA A 234 17.44 6.70 -17.80
N GLY A 235 16.58 7.34 -18.59
CA GLY A 235 16.69 7.34 -20.06
C GLY A 235 16.33 6.01 -20.73
N ILE A 236 15.60 5.13 -20.02
CA ILE A 236 15.23 3.80 -20.50
C ILE A 236 13.75 3.80 -20.91
N PRO A 237 13.40 3.32 -22.12
CA PRO A 237 12.01 3.25 -22.53
C PRO A 237 11.22 2.23 -21.68
N ALA A 238 10.07 2.63 -21.16
CA ALA A 238 9.21 1.75 -20.42
C ALA A 238 8.56 0.71 -21.36
N PRO A 239 8.54 -0.58 -20.96
CA PRO A 239 7.87 -1.62 -21.74
C PRO A 239 6.36 -1.35 -21.90
N ALA A 240 5.79 -1.69 -23.07
CA ALA A 240 4.39 -1.44 -23.41
C ALA A 240 3.37 -2.10 -22.44
N GLN A 241 3.77 -3.14 -21.72
CA GLN A 241 2.94 -3.78 -20.71
C GLN A 241 2.82 -2.98 -19.38
N MET A 242 3.64 -1.97 -19.16
CA MET A 242 3.47 -1.03 -18.05
C MET A 242 2.34 -0.07 -18.39
N VAL A 243 1.31 -0.04 -17.56
CA VAL A 243 0.09 0.75 -17.81
C VAL A 243 0.12 2.11 -17.12
N GLY A 244 1.07 2.30 -16.22
CA GLY A 244 1.29 3.56 -15.52
C GLY A 244 1.81 4.66 -16.44
N ARG A 245 1.70 5.88 -15.97
CA ARG A 245 2.11 7.08 -16.70
C ARG A 245 3.24 7.76 -15.93
N SER A 246 4.40 7.96 -16.59
CA SER A 246 5.55 8.61 -15.96
C SER A 246 5.20 9.97 -15.33
N LEU A 247 5.83 10.26 -14.20
CA LEU A 247 5.69 11.50 -13.46
C LEU A 247 6.75 12.55 -13.83
N VAL A 248 7.71 12.25 -14.71
CA VAL A 248 8.85 13.12 -15.00
C VAL A 248 8.41 14.49 -15.51
N SER A 249 7.42 14.56 -16.42
CA SER A 249 6.90 15.84 -16.91
C SER A 249 6.23 16.65 -15.79
N LEU A 250 5.45 15.99 -14.92
CA LEU A 250 4.83 16.61 -13.76
C LEU A 250 5.89 17.14 -12.79
N LEU A 251 6.93 16.36 -12.51
CA LEU A 251 8.02 16.74 -11.62
C LEU A 251 8.78 17.97 -12.14
N ARG A 252 9.06 18.02 -13.42
CA ARG A 252 9.78 19.14 -14.06
C ARG A 252 8.94 20.40 -14.27
N SER A 253 7.62 20.32 -14.15
CA SER A 253 6.71 21.44 -14.49
C SER A 253 6.91 22.69 -13.63
N GLY A 254 7.41 22.56 -12.42
CA GLY A 254 7.54 23.67 -11.46
C GLY A 254 6.21 24.27 -10.96
N LYS A 255 5.05 23.69 -11.32
CA LYS A 255 3.73 24.18 -10.97
C LYS A 255 3.13 23.44 -9.78
N SER A 256 2.27 24.12 -9.02
CA SER A 256 1.41 23.54 -7.97
C SER A 256 -0.02 23.36 -8.44
N GLY A 257 -0.82 22.62 -7.67
CA GLY A 257 -2.22 22.32 -8.00
C GLY A 257 -2.33 21.23 -9.06
N VAL A 258 -3.38 21.26 -9.87
CA VAL A 258 -3.59 20.33 -10.99
C VAL A 258 -2.76 20.79 -12.18
N VAL A 259 -1.76 20.00 -12.55
CA VAL A 259 -0.78 20.31 -13.61
C VAL A 259 -1.09 19.53 -14.89
N GLU A 260 -1.43 18.26 -14.76
CA GLU A 260 -1.74 17.34 -15.86
C GLU A 260 -3.21 16.89 -15.81
N PRO A 261 -4.16 17.61 -16.44
CA PRO A 261 -5.59 17.25 -16.39
C PRO A 261 -5.92 15.82 -16.79
N GLN A 262 -5.08 15.17 -17.57
CA GLN A 262 -5.21 13.77 -17.95
C GLN A 262 -4.99 12.79 -16.76
N ARG A 263 -4.46 13.25 -15.62
CA ARG A 263 -4.34 12.51 -14.36
C ARG A 263 -5.57 12.68 -13.47
N ALA A 264 -6.73 12.99 -14.07
CA ALA A 264 -7.97 13.24 -13.36
C ALA A 264 -8.49 12.04 -12.56
N ARG A 265 -7.97 10.83 -12.81
CA ARG A 265 -8.47 9.60 -12.18
C ARG A 265 -7.40 8.56 -11.92
N VAL A 266 -7.59 7.79 -10.85
CA VAL A 266 -6.80 6.61 -10.50
C VAL A 266 -7.72 5.46 -10.12
N PHE A 267 -7.20 4.23 -10.27
CA PHE A 267 -7.91 3.00 -9.98
C PHE A 267 -7.20 2.21 -8.90
N SER A 268 -7.96 1.58 -8.03
CA SER A 268 -7.46 0.73 -6.96
C SER A 268 -8.22 -0.58 -6.91
N GLY A 269 -7.61 -1.63 -6.39
CA GLY A 269 -8.25 -2.93 -6.28
C GLY A 269 -7.68 -3.75 -5.15
N ARG A 270 -8.54 -4.60 -4.62
CA ARG A 270 -8.23 -5.53 -3.55
C ARG A 270 -8.83 -6.89 -3.85
N GLU A 271 -8.10 -7.93 -3.54
CA GLU A 271 -8.55 -9.32 -3.49
C GLU A 271 -8.35 -9.88 -2.07
N ARG A 272 -7.67 -11.01 -1.92
CA ARG A 272 -7.31 -11.56 -0.62
C ARG A 272 -6.16 -10.79 0.00
N HIS A 273 -6.36 -10.28 1.21
CA HIS A 273 -5.30 -9.63 1.98
C HIS A 273 -4.67 -10.60 2.98
N SER A 274 -5.45 -11.13 3.93
CA SER A 274 -4.95 -12.14 4.87
C SER A 274 -5.85 -13.38 4.88
N HIS A 275 -5.48 -14.42 5.64
CA HIS A 275 -6.42 -15.48 5.98
C HIS A 275 -7.37 -14.94 7.04
N ALA A 276 -8.47 -14.38 6.59
CA ALA A 276 -9.43 -13.68 7.44
C ALA A 276 -10.86 -14.18 7.29
N ARG A 277 -11.11 -15.05 6.31
CA ARG A 277 -12.45 -15.61 6.04
C ARG A 277 -12.35 -17.10 5.90
N TYR A 278 -13.48 -17.74 6.18
CA TYR A 278 -13.64 -19.16 5.95
C TYR A 278 -13.12 -19.54 4.55
N ASP A 279 -12.46 -20.68 4.48
CA ASP A 279 -11.97 -21.25 3.22
C ASP A 279 -10.96 -20.35 2.47
N ASN A 280 -10.27 -19.46 3.20
CA ASN A 280 -9.29 -18.52 2.66
C ASN A 280 -9.85 -17.56 1.59
N LEU A 281 -11.16 -17.29 1.62
CA LEU A 281 -11.81 -16.42 0.65
C LEU A 281 -11.33 -14.98 0.73
N GLY A 282 -11.21 -14.33 -0.43
CA GLY A 282 -10.89 -12.91 -0.55
C GLY A 282 -12.09 -12.00 -0.30
N TYR A 283 -11.84 -10.69 -0.24
CA TYR A 283 -12.87 -9.66 -0.32
C TYR A 283 -12.58 -8.78 -1.55
N PRO A 284 -13.08 -9.18 -2.73
CA PRO A 284 -12.81 -8.43 -3.95
C PRO A 284 -13.53 -7.09 -3.95
N ALA A 285 -12.74 -6.03 -4.16
CA ALA A 285 -13.25 -4.69 -4.35
C ALA A 285 -12.43 -3.95 -5.40
N ARG A 286 -13.08 -3.03 -6.12
CA ARG A 286 -12.45 -2.11 -7.06
C ARG A 286 -12.88 -0.70 -6.74
N ALA A 287 -12.01 0.25 -6.92
CA ALA A 287 -12.32 1.64 -6.66
C ALA A 287 -11.78 2.55 -7.76
N MET A 288 -12.43 3.67 -7.95
CA MET A 288 -11.99 4.78 -8.78
C MET A 288 -12.09 6.08 -8.01
N ARG A 289 -11.01 6.83 -7.98
CA ARG A 289 -10.97 8.21 -7.50
C ARG A 289 -10.96 9.13 -8.71
N GLU A 290 -11.88 10.09 -8.78
CA GLU A 290 -11.94 11.11 -9.81
C GLU A 290 -12.37 12.45 -9.21
N GLY A 291 -11.55 13.48 -9.40
CA GLY A 291 -11.77 14.78 -8.78
C GLY A 291 -12.01 14.64 -7.26
N ARG A 292 -13.17 15.03 -6.76
CA ARG A 292 -13.56 14.94 -5.33
C ARG A 292 -14.26 13.61 -4.96
N TYR A 293 -14.62 12.77 -5.92
CA TYR A 293 -15.41 11.57 -5.66
C TYR A 293 -14.59 10.31 -5.65
N LEU A 294 -14.89 9.43 -4.69
CA LEU A 294 -14.38 8.06 -4.59
C LEU A 294 -15.55 7.10 -4.76
N TYR A 295 -15.52 6.30 -5.82
CA TYR A 295 -16.48 5.24 -6.05
C TYR A 295 -15.85 3.89 -5.70
N VAL A 296 -16.55 3.07 -4.94
CA VAL A 296 -16.12 1.72 -4.53
C VAL A 296 -17.16 0.69 -4.94
N TRP A 297 -16.72 -0.33 -5.65
CA TRP A 297 -17.50 -1.50 -6.01
C TRP A 297 -17.06 -2.71 -5.18
N ASN A 298 -17.90 -3.15 -4.25
CA ASN A 298 -17.73 -4.36 -3.46
C ASN A 298 -18.35 -5.54 -4.23
N MET A 299 -17.52 -6.40 -4.83
CA MET A 299 -17.98 -7.43 -5.77
C MET A 299 -18.58 -8.67 -5.09
N LYS A 300 -18.33 -8.85 -3.79
CA LYS A 300 -18.90 -9.91 -2.93
C LYS A 300 -19.41 -9.29 -1.62
N PRO A 301 -20.50 -8.49 -1.67
CA PRO A 301 -21.00 -7.71 -0.53
C PRO A 301 -21.56 -8.57 0.61
N ASP A 302 -21.84 -9.84 0.34
CA ASP A 302 -22.24 -10.87 1.30
C ASP A 302 -21.12 -11.29 2.25
N ARG A 303 -19.86 -11.08 1.88
CA ARG A 303 -18.69 -11.40 2.70
C ARG A 303 -18.38 -10.28 3.70
N TRP A 304 -17.69 -10.62 4.78
CA TRP A 304 -17.22 -9.66 5.78
C TRP A 304 -15.94 -8.96 5.32
N PRO A 305 -15.94 -7.62 5.13
CA PRO A 305 -14.79 -6.90 4.56
C PRO A 305 -13.57 -6.88 5.48
N ALA A 306 -13.79 -6.89 6.79
CA ALA A 306 -12.74 -6.91 7.83
C ALA A 306 -12.27 -8.34 8.17
N GLY A 307 -12.84 -9.37 7.53
CA GLY A 307 -12.69 -10.76 7.92
C GLY A 307 -13.88 -11.23 8.77
N ASP A 308 -14.01 -12.56 8.91
CA ASP A 308 -15.13 -13.15 9.66
C ASP A 308 -15.12 -12.69 11.11
N PRO A 309 -16.31 -12.43 11.71
CA PRO A 309 -16.46 -12.21 13.14
C PRO A 309 -16.01 -13.48 13.92
N GLU A 310 -15.52 -13.38 15.11
CA GLU A 310 -15.15 -12.23 15.96
C GLU A 310 -13.68 -11.79 15.73
N LEU A 311 -12.96 -12.48 14.83
CA LEU A 311 -11.54 -12.26 14.63
C LEU A 311 -11.25 -10.99 13.82
N TYR A 312 -12.08 -10.67 12.83
CA TYR A 312 -11.87 -9.53 11.93
C TYR A 312 -10.41 -9.43 11.46
N ALA A 313 -9.88 -10.57 10.98
CA ALA A 313 -8.44 -10.79 10.86
C ALA A 313 -7.77 -10.08 9.66
N ASP A 314 -8.53 -9.36 8.84
CA ASP A 314 -7.97 -8.42 7.85
C ASP A 314 -7.56 -7.07 8.47
N ILE A 315 -8.02 -6.79 9.69
CA ILE A 315 -7.59 -5.64 10.48
C ILE A 315 -6.54 -6.08 11.48
N ASP A 316 -5.39 -5.41 11.50
CA ASP A 316 -4.31 -5.72 12.42
C ASP A 316 -4.76 -5.61 13.88
N ASN A 317 -4.27 -6.51 14.72
CA ASN A 317 -4.57 -6.47 16.14
C ASN A 317 -3.87 -5.28 16.83
N GLY A 318 -4.59 -4.60 17.69
CA GLY A 318 -4.08 -3.44 18.41
C GLY A 318 -5.07 -2.94 19.47
N PRO A 319 -4.66 -1.97 20.31
CA PRO A 319 -5.52 -1.36 21.33
C PRO A 319 -6.83 -0.81 20.73
N THR A 320 -6.74 -0.01 19.68
CA THR A 320 -7.91 0.59 19.00
C THR A 320 -8.91 -0.45 18.52
N LYS A 321 -8.45 -1.52 17.84
CA LYS A 321 -9.35 -2.60 17.38
C LYS A 321 -10.08 -3.26 18.54
N ARG A 322 -9.33 -3.63 19.62
CA ARG A 322 -9.94 -4.26 20.80
C ARG A 322 -10.96 -3.35 21.44
N TRP A 323 -10.60 -2.10 21.65
CA TRP A 323 -11.48 -1.11 22.25
C TRP A 323 -12.78 -0.96 21.45
N MET A 324 -12.71 -0.84 20.12
CA MET A 324 -13.91 -0.75 19.26
C MET A 324 -14.79 -2.00 19.32
N VAL A 325 -14.18 -3.20 19.40
CA VAL A 325 -14.94 -4.46 19.52
C VAL A 325 -15.63 -4.57 20.88
N GLU A 326 -14.96 -4.19 21.95
CA GLU A 326 -15.50 -4.19 23.32
C GLU A 326 -16.65 -3.19 23.48
N HIS A 327 -16.56 -2.02 22.86
CA HIS A 327 -17.55 -0.93 22.95
C HIS A 327 -18.53 -0.89 21.75
N ARG A 328 -18.61 -1.96 20.97
CA ARG A 328 -19.39 -2.00 19.72
C ARG A 328 -20.88 -1.68 19.86
N ASN A 329 -21.42 -1.80 21.05
CA ASN A 329 -22.83 -1.52 21.36
C ASN A 329 -23.06 -0.10 21.90
N ASP A 330 -22.00 0.66 22.18
CA ASP A 330 -22.11 2.04 22.65
C ASP A 330 -22.64 2.91 21.52
N PRO A 331 -23.67 3.75 21.73
CA PRO A 331 -24.30 4.53 20.66
C PRO A 331 -23.32 5.42 19.88
N ALA A 332 -22.27 5.94 20.52
CA ALA A 332 -21.26 6.76 19.88
C ALA A 332 -20.24 5.92 19.05
N VAL A 333 -20.06 4.65 19.36
CA VAL A 333 -19.09 3.74 18.73
C VAL A 333 -19.74 2.87 17.67
N ALA A 334 -20.98 2.46 17.86
CA ALA A 334 -21.68 1.54 16.98
C ALA A 334 -21.66 1.93 15.48
N PRO A 335 -21.86 3.21 15.10
CA PRO A 335 -21.76 3.61 13.69
C PRO A 335 -20.32 3.46 13.13
N LEU A 336 -19.29 3.78 13.94
CA LEU A 336 -17.88 3.65 13.56
C LEU A 336 -17.47 2.18 13.51
N PHE A 337 -17.97 1.37 14.42
CA PHE A 337 -17.80 -0.08 14.40
C PHE A 337 -18.41 -0.68 13.12
N GLN A 338 -19.66 -0.31 12.79
CA GLN A 338 -20.31 -0.77 11.57
C GLN A 338 -19.54 -0.34 10.31
N HIS A 339 -19.01 0.88 10.27
CA HIS A 339 -18.19 1.39 9.17
C HIS A 339 -16.90 0.55 8.97
N ALA A 340 -16.19 0.23 10.06
CA ALA A 340 -14.91 -0.47 10.01
C ALA A 340 -15.06 -1.99 9.79
N PHE A 341 -16.05 -2.63 10.42
CA PHE A 341 -16.17 -4.09 10.52
C PHE A 341 -17.40 -4.67 9.84
N GLY A 342 -18.45 -3.88 9.66
CA GLY A 342 -19.73 -4.35 9.13
C GLY A 342 -19.69 -4.67 7.63
N LYS A 343 -20.66 -5.47 7.18
CA LYS A 343 -20.87 -5.72 5.75
C LYS A 343 -21.19 -4.43 5.01
N ARG A 344 -20.74 -4.36 3.76
CA ARG A 344 -20.85 -3.17 2.91
C ARG A 344 -21.82 -3.41 1.76
N PRO A 345 -22.57 -2.39 1.31
CA PRO A 345 -23.37 -2.50 0.10
C PRO A 345 -22.48 -2.74 -1.12
N ALA A 346 -23.04 -3.25 -2.21
CA ALA A 346 -22.32 -3.52 -3.46
C ALA A 346 -21.66 -2.25 -4.03
N GLU A 347 -22.32 -1.10 -3.88
CA GLU A 347 -21.81 0.18 -4.39
C GLU A 347 -21.71 1.21 -3.25
N GLN A 348 -20.63 1.95 -3.24
CA GLN A 348 -20.43 3.09 -2.35
C GLN A 348 -19.87 4.26 -3.16
N LEU A 349 -20.31 5.46 -2.84
CA LEU A 349 -19.83 6.71 -3.41
C LEU A 349 -19.57 7.70 -2.28
N PHE A 350 -18.40 8.31 -2.27
CA PHE A 350 -18.03 9.28 -1.25
C PHE A 350 -17.53 10.57 -1.88
N ASP A 351 -17.82 11.70 -1.23
CA ASP A 351 -17.19 12.97 -1.50
C ASP A 351 -16.06 13.16 -0.49
N VAL A 352 -14.87 12.76 -0.83
CA VAL A 352 -13.74 12.70 0.12
C VAL A 352 -13.16 14.07 0.49
N ILE A 353 -13.60 15.14 -0.16
CA ILE A 353 -13.28 16.51 0.26
C ILE A 353 -14.18 16.94 1.42
N ALA A 354 -15.48 16.64 1.32
CA ALA A 354 -16.44 16.96 2.38
C ALA A 354 -16.49 15.92 3.50
N ASP A 355 -16.13 14.66 3.18
CA ASP A 355 -16.15 13.51 4.08
C ASP A 355 -14.90 12.64 3.87
N PRO A 356 -13.72 13.08 4.32
CA PRO A 356 -12.46 12.34 4.16
C PRO A 356 -12.48 10.98 4.88
N GLY A 357 -13.34 10.82 5.91
CA GLY A 357 -13.53 9.55 6.60
C GLY A 357 -14.36 8.53 5.84
N CYS A 358 -14.97 8.90 4.70
CA CYS A 358 -15.88 8.04 3.94
C CYS A 358 -17.04 7.47 4.79
N LEU A 359 -17.59 8.27 5.69
CA LEU A 359 -18.66 7.87 6.61
C LEU A 359 -20.04 7.90 5.97
N ARG A 360 -20.24 8.80 5.00
CA ARG A 360 -21.53 9.01 4.33
C ARG A 360 -21.54 8.42 2.92
N ASN A 361 -22.14 7.26 2.75
CA ASN A 361 -22.33 6.67 1.42
C ASN A 361 -23.42 7.43 0.63
N LEU A 362 -23.05 8.03 -0.49
CA LEU A 362 -23.93 8.81 -1.39
C LEU A 362 -24.54 7.96 -2.52
N ALA A 363 -24.19 6.68 -2.65
CA ALA A 363 -24.61 5.83 -3.77
C ALA A 363 -26.13 5.66 -3.89
N GLY A 364 -26.87 5.75 -2.77
CA GLY A 364 -28.33 5.68 -2.74
C GLY A 364 -29.03 7.04 -2.78
N VAL A 365 -28.30 8.15 -2.87
CA VAL A 365 -28.87 9.51 -2.85
C VAL A 365 -29.19 9.96 -4.29
N PRO A 366 -30.45 10.26 -4.64
CA PRO A 366 -30.84 10.55 -6.02
C PRO A 366 -30.06 11.65 -6.72
N ALA A 367 -29.66 12.69 -5.99
CA ALA A 367 -28.84 13.79 -6.53
C ALA A 367 -27.46 13.34 -7.06
N PHE A 368 -26.92 12.22 -6.61
CA PHE A 368 -25.63 11.67 -7.01
C PHE A 368 -25.72 10.49 -7.99
N ASP A 369 -26.92 10.08 -8.39
CA ASP A 369 -27.12 8.89 -9.22
C ASP A 369 -26.43 8.99 -10.59
N LYS A 370 -26.40 10.15 -11.21
CA LYS A 370 -25.67 10.38 -12.47
C LYS A 370 -24.16 10.19 -12.27
N ILE A 371 -23.60 10.75 -11.19
CA ILE A 371 -22.16 10.62 -10.87
C ILE A 371 -21.83 9.15 -10.63
N ARG A 372 -22.62 8.48 -9.79
CA ARG A 372 -22.44 7.05 -9.47
C ARG A 372 -22.42 6.19 -10.74
N ARG A 373 -23.42 6.34 -11.62
CA ARG A 373 -23.50 5.57 -12.89
C ARG A 373 -22.34 5.86 -13.80
N THR A 374 -21.92 7.12 -13.94
CA THR A 374 -20.79 7.50 -14.78
C THR A 374 -19.50 6.86 -14.25
N MET A 375 -19.23 6.99 -12.94
CA MET A 375 -18.04 6.41 -12.34
C MET A 375 -18.02 4.88 -12.41
N ARG A 376 -19.18 4.23 -12.21
CA ARG A 376 -19.33 2.78 -12.38
C ARG A 376 -18.96 2.35 -13.81
N SER A 377 -19.57 2.97 -14.83
CA SER A 377 -19.29 2.65 -16.23
C SER A 377 -17.83 2.89 -16.62
N THR A 378 -17.25 4.00 -16.14
CA THR A 378 -15.82 4.31 -16.37
C THR A 378 -14.91 3.26 -15.75
N LEU A 379 -15.18 2.85 -14.52
CA LEU A 379 -14.43 1.80 -13.83
C LEU A 379 -14.54 0.46 -14.58
N GLU A 380 -15.75 0.04 -14.98
CA GLU A 380 -15.97 -1.20 -15.74
C GLU A 380 -15.20 -1.22 -17.06
N GLN A 381 -15.22 -0.12 -17.80
CA GLN A 381 -14.46 0.02 -19.04
C GLN A 381 -12.96 -0.09 -18.81
N ALA A 382 -12.44 0.54 -17.75
CA ALA A 382 -11.03 0.46 -17.40
C ALA A 382 -10.62 -0.97 -17.00
N LEU A 383 -11.40 -1.62 -16.15
CA LEU A 383 -11.16 -3.00 -15.71
C LEU A 383 -11.20 -3.99 -16.87
N THR A 384 -12.19 -3.85 -17.78
CA THR A 384 -12.29 -4.67 -19.00
C THR A 384 -11.09 -4.47 -19.92
N ARG A 385 -10.71 -3.20 -20.17
CA ARG A 385 -9.54 -2.85 -21.00
C ARG A 385 -8.25 -3.46 -20.46
N HIS A 386 -8.11 -3.49 -19.13
CA HIS A 386 -6.92 -4.03 -18.48
C HIS A 386 -7.06 -5.52 -18.10
N GLY A 387 -8.09 -6.21 -18.60
CA GLY A 387 -8.24 -7.64 -18.48
C GLY A 387 -8.48 -8.16 -17.06
N ASP A 388 -9.23 -7.40 -16.24
CA ASP A 388 -9.56 -7.85 -14.88
C ASP A 388 -10.34 -9.17 -14.93
N PRO A 389 -9.84 -10.27 -14.33
CA PRO A 389 -10.52 -11.57 -14.33
C PRO A 389 -11.96 -11.52 -13.80
N ARG A 390 -12.27 -10.59 -12.89
CA ARG A 390 -13.65 -10.40 -12.37
C ARG A 390 -14.63 -9.91 -13.43
N LEU A 391 -14.15 -9.20 -14.46
CA LEU A 391 -14.97 -8.64 -15.54
C LEU A 391 -15.00 -9.54 -16.77
N VAL A 392 -13.93 -10.30 -17.01
CA VAL A 392 -13.82 -11.18 -18.20
C VAL A 392 -14.26 -12.63 -17.93
N GLY A 393 -15.02 -12.88 -16.86
CA GLY A 393 -15.66 -14.17 -16.59
C GLY A 393 -14.78 -15.21 -15.90
N LYS A 394 -13.60 -14.85 -15.41
CA LYS A 394 -12.66 -15.75 -14.71
C LYS A 394 -12.39 -15.34 -13.26
N GLY A 395 -13.33 -14.64 -12.63
CA GLY A 395 -13.12 -13.99 -11.33
C GLY A 395 -12.80 -14.93 -10.17
N ASP A 396 -13.25 -16.18 -10.24
CA ASP A 396 -13.01 -17.15 -9.17
C ASP A 396 -11.57 -17.70 -9.15
N ILE A 397 -10.75 -17.42 -10.17
CA ILE A 397 -9.32 -17.75 -10.17
C ILE A 397 -8.59 -17.15 -8.97
N TRP A 398 -9.03 -15.99 -8.47
CA TRP A 398 -8.43 -15.33 -7.30
C TRP A 398 -8.50 -16.18 -6.03
N GLU A 399 -9.51 -17.02 -5.91
CA GLU A 399 -9.69 -17.91 -4.76
C GLU A 399 -8.85 -19.20 -4.89
N SER A 400 -8.30 -19.49 -6.08
CA SER A 400 -7.46 -20.66 -6.34
C SER A 400 -5.98 -20.43 -6.01
N TYR A 401 -5.54 -19.19 -5.95
CA TYR A 401 -4.12 -18.87 -5.72
C TYR A 401 -3.64 -19.31 -4.34
N PRO A 402 -2.50 -20.02 -4.25
CA PRO A 402 -1.98 -20.52 -2.99
C PRO A 402 -1.58 -19.36 -2.06
N ARG A 403 -1.59 -19.65 -0.76
CA ARG A 403 -1.08 -18.75 0.27
C ARG A 403 0.16 -19.34 0.93
N PHE A 404 1.28 -18.64 0.86
CA PHE A 404 2.57 -19.02 1.44
C PHE A 404 2.81 -18.30 2.78
N SER A 405 1.84 -18.37 3.66
CA SER A 405 1.88 -17.76 5.00
C SER A 405 0.96 -18.57 5.91
N PRO A 406 1.20 -18.60 7.22
CA PRO A 406 0.37 -19.38 8.15
C PRO A 406 -1.12 -19.12 7.98
N MET A 407 -1.89 -20.18 8.04
CA MET A 407 -3.35 -20.18 8.02
C MET A 407 -3.88 -20.19 9.46
N ARG A 408 -5.11 -19.72 9.65
CA ARG A 408 -5.82 -19.74 10.94
C ARG A 408 -6.80 -20.93 10.95
N PRO A 409 -6.51 -22.01 11.68
CA PRO A 409 -7.34 -23.22 11.67
C PRO A 409 -8.80 -22.95 12.03
N GLU A 410 -9.04 -22.01 12.95
CA GLU A 410 -10.37 -21.61 13.42
C GLU A 410 -11.27 -21.01 12.32
N LEU A 411 -10.70 -20.52 11.24
CA LEU A 411 -11.44 -20.02 10.07
C LEU A 411 -11.70 -21.08 9.00
N GLY A 412 -11.27 -22.33 9.23
CA GLY A 412 -11.39 -23.40 8.22
C GLY A 412 -10.50 -23.18 7.00
N GLY A 413 -10.82 -23.88 5.90
CA GLY A 413 -10.03 -23.86 4.67
C GLY A 413 -8.72 -24.62 4.78
N PHE A 414 -7.68 -24.17 4.08
CA PHE A 414 -6.40 -24.86 4.05
C PHE A 414 -5.48 -24.34 5.15
N ALA A 415 -5.35 -25.13 6.22
CA ALA A 415 -4.45 -24.84 7.34
C ALA A 415 -2.95 -24.99 6.99
N GLN A 416 -2.64 -25.48 5.80
CA GLN A 416 -1.25 -25.71 5.35
C GLN A 416 -0.84 -24.66 4.32
N GLU A 417 0.34 -24.13 4.51
CA GLU A 417 0.94 -23.17 3.59
C GLU A 417 1.06 -23.74 2.17
N GLY A 418 0.83 -22.89 1.16
CA GLY A 418 0.96 -23.25 -0.24
C GLY A 418 -0.13 -24.15 -0.81
N LYS A 419 -1.12 -24.56 -0.02
CA LYS A 419 -2.23 -25.37 -0.54
C LYS A 419 -3.35 -24.52 -1.13
N VAL A 420 -3.91 -25.00 -2.21
CA VAL A 420 -5.02 -24.37 -2.93
C VAL A 420 -6.31 -25.10 -2.61
N ASN A 421 -7.40 -24.36 -2.43
CA ASN A 421 -8.71 -24.95 -2.26
C ASN A 421 -9.16 -25.64 -3.56
N PRO A 422 -9.39 -26.98 -3.57
CA PRO A 422 -9.69 -27.73 -4.78
C PRO A 422 -10.92 -27.25 -5.56
N LYS A 423 -11.90 -26.62 -4.90
CA LYS A 423 -13.12 -26.13 -5.58
C LYS A 423 -12.83 -25.03 -6.60
N TYR A 424 -11.69 -24.36 -6.50
CA TYR A 424 -11.27 -23.27 -7.40
C TYR A 424 -10.25 -23.71 -8.46
N LEU A 425 -9.91 -24.99 -8.51
CA LEU A 425 -9.01 -25.59 -9.51
C LEU A 425 -9.76 -26.12 -10.75
N LYS A 426 -11.10 -26.12 -10.73
CA LYS A 426 -11.95 -26.68 -11.79
C LYS A 426 -12.36 -25.66 -12.82
#